data_532a197a45250439846c3e5f68c89440
#
_entry.id   532a197a45250439846c3e5f68c89440
#
_cell.length_a   1.000
_cell.length_b   1.000
_cell.length_c   1.000
_cell.angle_alpha   90.00
_cell.angle_beta   90.00
_cell.angle_gamma   90.00
#
_symmetry.space_group_name_H-M   'P 1'
#
loop_
_entity.id
_entity.type
_entity.pdbx_description
1 polymer ?
#
loop_
_entity_poly.entity_id
_entity_poly.type
_entity_poly.pdbx_seq_one_letter_code
_entity_poly.pdbx_strand_id
1 'polypeptide(L)'
;MKFGRLISFFLVLALSFTFLTSCSGKTEKRLAKADEHLSSNPYQIKISVDFDTAEEDIAGIFSELEKTVTTVWIDGDNFRSHNVTTIETSDAAYEFNTTYIAIGETAYREIFNESDGIPLLPIKSYTFLNAPERQSLLYNVCRVGGVTIGGFANLSETKLDKKVLSITCTEASDEVKESLRKMMVSFFEGSLERAVVNSVILTVNVKNNRYQTATVYCNYDVTIDGKVYSVSATVNMELSFGEEYRVYTPTDATRYSILDPEDFLPL
;
A
#
# COMPACT_ATOMS: atom_id res chain seq x y z
N MET A 1 2.76 -19.30 27.79
CA MET A 1 3.95 -19.12 26.92
C MET A 1 3.63 -18.02 25.92
N LYS A 2 4.48 -16.97 25.87
CA LYS A 2 4.23 -15.71 25.17
C LYS A 2 4.52 -15.85 23.68
N PHE A 3 3.51 -16.01 22.84
CA PHE A 3 3.60 -15.97 21.37
C PHE A 3 2.80 -14.82 20.74
N GLY A 4 2.49 -13.77 21.50
CA GLY A 4 1.58 -12.71 21.10
C GLY A 4 2.24 -11.39 20.66
N ARG A 5 3.51 -11.36 20.23
CA ARG A 5 4.20 -10.09 19.90
C ARG A 5 4.91 -10.03 18.56
N LEU A 6 4.56 -10.86 17.59
CA LEU A 6 5.30 -10.95 16.33
C LEU A 6 4.48 -10.55 15.08
N ILE A 7 3.26 -10.03 15.21
CA ILE A 7 2.37 -9.86 14.06
C ILE A 7 2.17 -8.40 13.62
N SER A 8 2.63 -7.41 14.41
CA SER A 8 2.45 -5.98 14.05
C SER A 8 3.46 -5.41 13.05
N PHE A 9 4.19 -6.20 12.30
CA PHE A 9 5.39 -5.74 11.61
C PHE A 9 5.32 -5.69 10.07
N PHE A 10 4.18 -5.90 9.46
CA PHE A 10 4.13 -6.06 8.01
C PHE A 10 3.26 -5.07 7.28
N LEU A 11 3.33 -3.80 7.66
CA LEU A 11 2.71 -2.81 6.84
C LEU A 11 3.70 -1.76 6.37
N VAL A 12 3.95 -1.78 5.10
CA VAL A 12 4.63 -0.77 4.28
C VAL A 12 6.08 -0.49 4.67
N LEU A 13 6.52 -0.71 5.90
CA LEU A 13 7.89 -0.47 6.35
C LEU A 13 8.23 -1.33 7.56
N ALA A 14 8.12 -2.66 7.45
CA ALA A 14 8.71 -3.54 8.45
C ALA A 14 10.23 -3.56 8.25
N LEU A 15 10.90 -2.74 9.02
CA LEU A 15 12.35 -2.56 8.99
C LEU A 15 12.99 -3.52 9.98
N SER A 16 13.13 -4.79 9.64
CA SER A 16 14.09 -5.63 10.33
C SER A 16 15.48 -5.40 9.73
N PHE A 17 16.29 -4.59 10.44
CA PHE A 17 17.70 -4.40 10.12
C PHE A 17 18.48 -5.66 10.38
N THR A 18 18.63 -6.50 9.38
CA THR A 18 19.71 -7.47 9.35
C THR A 18 20.62 -7.14 8.16
N PHE A 19 21.78 -6.56 8.50
CA PHE A 19 22.96 -6.36 7.64
C PHE A 19 22.94 -5.27 6.58
N LEU A 20 23.18 -4.04 7.03
CA LEU A 20 23.70 -2.99 6.16
C LEU A 20 25.17 -2.69 6.53
N THR A 21 26.08 -3.34 5.84
CA THR A 21 27.54 -3.16 6.09
C THR A 21 28.14 -1.92 5.46
N SER A 22 27.35 -1.00 4.91
CA SER A 22 27.90 0.19 4.25
C SER A 22 27.28 1.55 4.63
N CYS A 23 26.24 1.60 5.47
CA CYS A 23 25.67 2.87 5.92
C CYS A 23 26.41 3.43 7.15
N SER A 24 26.58 4.76 7.22
CA SER A 24 27.11 5.38 8.41
C SER A 24 26.20 5.10 9.60
N GLY A 25 26.72 4.69 10.75
CA GLY A 25 25.91 4.34 11.94
C GLY A 25 24.98 5.44 12.47
N LYS A 26 24.97 6.62 11.84
CA LYS A 26 24.02 7.70 12.08
C LYS A 26 22.69 7.52 11.33
N THR A 27 22.74 7.00 10.11
CA THR A 27 21.54 6.73 9.30
C THR A 27 20.76 5.58 9.84
N GLU A 28 21.46 4.48 10.19
CA GLU A 28 20.84 3.34 10.86
C GLU A 28 20.12 3.76 12.15
N LYS A 29 20.73 4.60 12.98
CA LYS A 29 20.11 5.15 14.19
C LYS A 29 18.88 6.02 13.90
N ARG A 30 18.86 6.76 12.80
CA ARG A 30 17.70 7.57 12.40
C ARG A 30 16.58 6.70 11.88
N LEU A 31 16.89 5.71 11.07
CA LEU A 31 15.93 4.74 10.58
C LEU A 31 15.33 3.94 11.75
N ALA A 32 16.15 3.39 12.64
CA ALA A 32 15.67 2.67 13.83
C ALA A 32 14.72 3.50 14.69
N LYS A 33 15.00 4.81 14.87
CA LYS A 33 14.07 5.72 15.58
C LYS A 33 12.80 6.01 14.79
N ALA A 34 12.88 6.07 13.47
CA ALA A 34 11.71 6.26 12.63
C ALA A 34 10.80 5.02 12.68
N ASP A 35 11.39 3.82 12.74
CA ASP A 35 10.68 2.55 12.93
C ASP A 35 10.02 2.45 14.30
N GLU A 36 10.76 2.79 15.36
CA GLU A 36 10.22 2.86 16.71
C GLU A 36 9.02 3.82 16.77
N HIS A 37 9.13 4.97 16.09
CA HIS A 37 8.03 5.93 16.03
C HIS A 37 6.84 5.38 15.24
N LEU A 38 7.08 4.72 14.10
CA LEU A 38 6.04 4.10 13.28
C LEU A 38 5.28 3.02 14.05
N SER A 39 5.99 2.16 14.79
CA SER A 39 5.40 1.05 15.55
C SER A 39 4.67 1.46 16.84
N SER A 40 4.94 2.69 17.33
CA SER A 40 4.45 3.15 18.63
C SER A 40 3.33 4.18 18.55
N ASN A 41 3.01 4.67 17.37
CA ASN A 41 2.01 5.73 17.20
C ASN A 41 1.00 5.38 16.10
N PRO A 42 -0.26 5.80 16.22
CA PRO A 42 -1.19 5.77 15.11
C PRO A 42 -0.70 6.64 13.95
N TYR A 43 -0.90 6.16 12.73
CA TYR A 43 -0.50 6.88 11.53
C TYR A 43 -1.42 6.64 10.34
N GLN A 44 -1.35 7.55 9.38
CA GLN A 44 -2.03 7.45 8.10
C GLN A 44 -0.99 7.35 6.99
N ILE A 45 -1.29 6.53 5.98
CA ILE A 45 -0.57 6.49 4.71
C ILE A 45 -1.55 6.82 3.60
N LYS A 46 -1.19 7.79 2.77
CA LYS A 46 -1.89 8.05 1.52
C LYS A 46 -1.03 7.51 0.38
N ILE A 47 -1.62 6.65 -0.46
CA ILE A 47 -0.94 5.91 -1.52
C ILE A 47 -1.55 6.30 -2.85
N SER A 48 -0.71 6.67 -3.82
CA SER A 48 -1.06 6.82 -5.22
C SER A 48 -0.07 6.07 -6.09
N VAL A 49 -0.52 5.62 -7.26
CA VAL A 49 0.30 4.93 -8.24
C VAL A 49 0.18 5.67 -9.56
N ASP A 50 1.33 6.05 -10.11
CA ASP A 50 1.45 6.67 -11.41
C ASP A 50 2.14 5.66 -12.35
N PHE A 51 1.61 5.48 -13.56
CA PHE A 51 2.20 4.63 -14.58
C PHE A 51 2.72 5.46 -15.75
N ASP A 52 3.81 5.04 -16.34
CA ASP A 52 4.37 5.62 -17.54
C ASP A 52 4.74 4.53 -18.55
N THR A 53 4.29 4.71 -19.78
CA THR A 53 4.63 3.84 -20.92
C THR A 53 4.68 4.66 -22.19
N ALA A 54 5.67 4.33 -23.05
CA ALA A 54 5.78 4.93 -24.38
C ALA A 54 4.80 4.32 -25.41
N GLU A 55 4.07 3.27 -25.01
CA GLU A 55 3.23 2.48 -25.91
C GLU A 55 1.77 2.97 -25.83
N GLU A 56 1.32 3.72 -26.83
CA GLU A 56 -0.01 4.34 -26.89
C GLU A 56 -1.17 3.33 -26.82
N ASP A 57 -0.97 2.10 -27.34
CA ASP A 57 -1.98 1.04 -27.38
C ASP A 57 -2.36 0.51 -25.98
N ILE A 58 -1.50 0.65 -24.98
CA ILE A 58 -1.77 0.23 -23.59
C ILE A 58 -1.88 1.40 -22.60
N ALA A 59 -1.52 2.60 -22.98
CA ALA A 59 -1.55 3.77 -22.09
C ALA A 59 -2.95 4.01 -21.48
N GLY A 60 -4.02 3.76 -22.22
CA GLY A 60 -5.39 3.88 -21.75
C GLY A 60 -5.72 2.94 -20.58
N ILE A 61 -5.16 1.73 -20.58
CA ILE A 61 -5.38 0.74 -19.51
C ILE A 61 -4.78 1.28 -18.19
N PHE A 62 -3.56 1.83 -18.24
CA PHE A 62 -2.87 2.34 -17.06
C PHE A 62 -3.51 3.63 -16.53
N SER A 63 -4.01 4.50 -17.40
CA SER A 63 -4.63 5.76 -16.99
C SER A 63 -5.90 5.57 -16.12
N GLU A 64 -6.58 4.45 -16.24
CA GLU A 64 -7.71 4.11 -15.35
C GLU A 64 -7.24 3.69 -13.95
N LEU A 65 -6.08 3.03 -13.86
CA LEU A 65 -5.49 2.58 -12.59
C LEU A 65 -4.93 3.75 -11.76
N GLU A 66 -4.42 4.79 -12.40
CA GLU A 66 -3.89 6.01 -11.75
C GLU A 66 -4.98 6.79 -10.99
N LYS A 67 -6.23 6.60 -11.33
CA LYS A 67 -7.37 7.28 -10.69
C LYS A 67 -7.72 6.71 -9.31
N THR A 68 -7.02 5.67 -8.85
CA THR A 68 -7.26 5.07 -7.55
C THR A 68 -6.33 5.67 -6.50
N VAL A 69 -6.93 6.29 -5.47
CA VAL A 69 -6.22 6.76 -4.27
C VAL A 69 -6.61 5.88 -3.09
N THR A 70 -5.59 5.34 -2.43
CA THR A 70 -5.76 4.54 -1.22
C THR A 70 -5.28 5.31 -0.01
N THR A 71 -6.11 5.42 1.02
CA THR A 71 -5.72 5.96 2.31
C THR A 71 -5.86 4.88 3.36
N VAL A 72 -4.80 4.64 4.13
CA VAL A 72 -4.76 3.61 5.17
C VAL A 72 -4.42 4.25 6.51
N TRP A 73 -5.19 3.95 7.53
CA TRP A 73 -4.95 4.31 8.93
C TRP A 73 -4.52 3.06 9.68
N ILE A 74 -3.47 3.16 10.46
CA ILE A 74 -2.89 2.06 11.24
C ILE A 74 -2.82 2.46 12.71
N ASP A 75 -3.33 1.60 13.58
CA ASP A 75 -3.32 1.75 15.03
C ASP A 75 -3.00 0.40 15.68
N GLY A 76 -1.72 0.10 15.82
CA GLY A 76 -1.23 -1.21 16.24
C GLY A 76 -1.62 -2.30 15.25
N ASP A 77 -2.40 -3.29 15.71
CA ASP A 77 -2.90 -4.40 14.87
C ASP A 77 -4.20 -4.06 14.13
N ASN A 78 -4.78 -2.90 14.42
CA ASN A 78 -6.00 -2.46 13.79
C ASN A 78 -5.69 -1.58 12.57
N PHE A 79 -6.53 -1.67 11.55
CA PHE A 79 -6.40 -0.79 10.41
C PHE A 79 -7.77 -0.37 9.85
N ARG A 80 -7.76 0.76 9.16
CA ARG A 80 -8.84 1.19 8.26
C ARG A 80 -8.21 1.52 6.92
N SER A 81 -8.79 1.08 5.83
CA SER A 81 -8.44 1.54 4.48
C SER A 81 -9.64 2.19 3.81
N HIS A 82 -9.37 3.16 2.97
CA HIS A 82 -10.36 3.81 2.13
C HIS A 82 -9.78 3.96 0.74
N ASN A 83 -10.37 3.25 -0.21
CA ASN A 83 -9.99 3.26 -1.61
C ASN A 83 -11.04 4.05 -2.38
N VAL A 84 -10.59 5.04 -3.13
CA VAL A 84 -11.42 5.85 -4.01
C VAL A 84 -10.93 5.66 -5.44
N THR A 85 -11.77 5.16 -6.32
CA THR A 85 -11.50 5.06 -7.76
C THR A 85 -12.48 5.94 -8.50
N THR A 86 -11.97 6.91 -9.25
CA THR A 86 -12.79 7.80 -10.08
C THR A 86 -12.69 7.36 -11.54
N ILE A 87 -13.81 7.09 -12.18
CA ILE A 87 -13.88 6.77 -13.61
C ILE A 87 -14.71 7.88 -14.30
N GLU A 88 -14.08 8.56 -15.24
CA GLU A 88 -14.73 9.57 -16.08
C GLU A 88 -14.94 9.00 -17.48
N THR A 89 -16.18 9.00 -17.93
CA THR A 89 -16.55 8.66 -19.30
C THR A 89 -17.03 9.93 -20.03
N SER A 90 -17.26 9.85 -21.35
CA SER A 90 -17.85 10.98 -22.11
C SER A 90 -19.23 11.41 -21.58
N ASP A 91 -19.95 10.53 -20.92
CA ASP A 91 -21.37 10.70 -20.60
C ASP A 91 -21.62 10.80 -19.09
N ALA A 92 -20.70 10.33 -18.24
CA ALA A 92 -20.88 10.29 -16.79
C ALA A 92 -19.55 10.20 -16.02
N ALA A 93 -19.55 10.67 -14.77
CA ALA A 93 -18.48 10.44 -13.80
C ALA A 93 -18.95 9.45 -12.72
N TYR A 94 -18.15 8.45 -12.45
CA TYR A 94 -18.43 7.43 -11.43
C TYR A 94 -17.34 7.47 -10.35
N GLU A 95 -17.75 7.40 -9.10
CA GLU A 95 -16.84 7.25 -7.97
C GLU A 95 -17.16 5.95 -7.23
N PHE A 96 -16.15 5.11 -7.11
CA PHE A 96 -16.22 3.84 -6.38
C PHE A 96 -15.43 3.96 -5.09
N ASN A 97 -16.13 3.89 -3.97
CA ASN A 97 -15.55 3.99 -2.65
C ASN A 97 -15.64 2.64 -1.95
N THR A 98 -14.51 2.10 -1.52
CA THR A 98 -14.48 0.90 -0.69
C THR A 98 -13.70 1.17 0.58
N THR A 99 -14.36 0.96 1.72
CA THR A 99 -13.74 1.08 3.04
C THR A 99 -13.67 -0.30 3.69
N TYR A 100 -12.48 -0.67 4.18
CA TYR A 100 -12.31 -1.81 5.08
C TYR A 100 -11.85 -1.30 6.44
N ILE A 101 -12.35 -1.91 7.51
CA ILE A 101 -11.95 -1.63 8.90
C ILE A 101 -11.73 -2.98 9.58
N ALA A 102 -10.52 -3.24 10.09
CA ALA A 102 -10.23 -4.44 10.85
C ALA A 102 -9.85 -4.08 12.29
N ILE A 103 -10.58 -4.65 13.26
CA ILE A 103 -10.39 -4.44 14.69
C ILE A 103 -10.47 -5.78 15.39
N GLY A 104 -9.36 -6.21 16.02
CA GLY A 104 -9.27 -7.54 16.59
C GLY A 104 -9.48 -8.61 15.51
N GLU A 105 -10.45 -9.49 15.70
CA GLU A 105 -10.81 -10.55 14.76
C GLU A 105 -11.96 -10.15 13.81
N THR A 106 -12.54 -8.97 13.96
CA THR A 106 -13.67 -8.52 13.15
C THR A 106 -13.21 -7.57 12.05
N ALA A 107 -13.63 -7.84 10.82
CA ALA A 107 -13.41 -6.97 9.68
C ALA A 107 -14.76 -6.49 9.13
N TYR A 108 -14.85 -5.21 8.82
CA TYR A 108 -16.00 -4.54 8.24
C TYR A 108 -15.65 -4.05 6.84
N ARG A 109 -16.60 -4.15 5.90
CA ARG A 109 -16.49 -3.62 4.54
C ARG A 109 -17.70 -2.75 4.23
N GLU A 110 -17.45 -1.57 3.71
CA GLU A 110 -18.48 -0.67 3.20
C GLU A 110 -18.12 -0.33 1.74
N ILE A 111 -19.05 -0.58 0.83
CA ILE A 111 -18.94 -0.20 -0.58
C ILE A 111 -19.98 0.90 -0.79
N PHE A 112 -19.52 2.05 -1.23
CA PHE A 112 -20.34 3.21 -1.51
C PHE A 112 -19.97 3.73 -2.88
N ASN A 113 -20.92 3.73 -3.79
CA ASN A 113 -20.73 4.18 -5.16
C ASN A 113 -21.53 5.45 -5.40
N GLU A 114 -21.01 6.31 -6.25
CA GLU A 114 -21.64 7.53 -6.68
C GLU A 114 -21.62 7.61 -8.22
N SER A 115 -22.72 8.05 -8.81
CA SER A 115 -22.82 8.30 -10.24
C SER A 115 -23.33 9.71 -10.46
N ASP A 116 -22.56 10.55 -11.15
CA ASP A 116 -22.85 11.97 -11.41
C ASP A 116 -23.21 12.79 -10.15
N GLY A 117 -22.49 12.53 -9.05
CA GLY A 117 -22.75 13.17 -7.77
C GLY A 117 -24.00 12.64 -7.04
N ILE A 118 -24.64 11.55 -7.52
CA ILE A 118 -25.79 10.93 -6.89
C ILE A 118 -25.32 9.68 -6.12
N PRO A 119 -25.39 9.69 -4.77
CA PRO A 119 -24.96 8.56 -3.97
C PRO A 119 -25.92 7.38 -4.11
N LEU A 120 -25.35 6.18 -4.28
CA LEU A 120 -26.07 4.92 -4.22
C LEU A 120 -26.12 4.40 -2.78
N LEU A 121 -27.09 3.53 -2.47
CA LEU A 121 -27.19 2.93 -1.14
C LEU A 121 -25.93 2.11 -0.82
N PRO A 122 -25.30 2.34 0.34
CA PRO A 122 -24.09 1.61 0.71
C PRO A 122 -24.37 0.13 0.98
N ILE A 123 -23.47 -0.72 0.51
CA ILE A 123 -23.46 -2.15 0.87
C ILE A 123 -22.52 -2.31 2.06
N LYS A 124 -23.06 -2.79 3.18
CA LYS A 124 -22.30 -2.96 4.44
C LYS A 124 -22.25 -4.42 4.83
N SER A 125 -21.05 -4.95 5.01
CA SER A 125 -20.83 -6.33 5.42
C SER A 125 -19.72 -6.43 6.46
N TYR A 126 -19.75 -7.50 7.27
CA TYR A 126 -18.67 -7.83 8.19
C TYR A 126 -18.39 -9.33 8.18
N THR A 127 -17.21 -9.69 8.63
CA THR A 127 -16.79 -11.09 8.81
C THR A 127 -15.80 -11.22 9.96
N PHE A 128 -15.47 -12.46 10.33
CA PHE A 128 -14.41 -12.74 11.29
C PHE A 128 -13.19 -13.29 10.55
N LEU A 129 -12.04 -12.66 10.77
CA LEU A 129 -10.78 -13.01 10.13
C LEU A 129 -9.76 -13.43 11.19
N ASN A 130 -9.06 -14.53 10.95
CA ASN A 130 -7.88 -14.87 11.71
C ASN A 130 -6.69 -13.94 11.34
N ALA A 131 -5.58 -14.04 12.06
CA ALA A 131 -4.45 -13.14 11.85
C ALA A 131 -3.85 -13.22 10.42
N PRO A 132 -3.64 -14.40 9.79
CA PRO A 132 -3.21 -14.51 8.40
C PRO A 132 -4.19 -13.88 7.38
N GLU A 133 -5.48 -14.11 7.54
CA GLU A 133 -6.53 -13.54 6.66
C GLU A 133 -6.57 -12.02 6.77
N ARG A 134 -6.49 -11.48 7.99
CA ARG A 134 -6.43 -10.04 8.23
C ARG A 134 -5.19 -9.42 7.59
N GLN A 135 -4.05 -10.09 7.68
CA GLN A 135 -2.82 -9.65 7.02
C GLN A 135 -2.98 -9.67 5.50
N SER A 136 -3.58 -10.72 4.95
CA SER A 136 -3.90 -10.80 3.52
C SER A 136 -4.82 -9.67 3.07
N LEU A 137 -5.89 -9.39 3.83
CA LEU A 137 -6.78 -8.26 3.55
C LEU A 137 -6.01 -6.95 3.49
N LEU A 138 -5.15 -6.69 4.47
CA LEU A 138 -4.36 -5.48 4.52
C LEU A 138 -3.41 -5.35 3.31
N TYR A 139 -2.75 -6.43 2.88
CA TYR A 139 -1.94 -6.47 1.67
C TYR A 139 -2.76 -6.11 0.43
N ASN A 140 -3.92 -6.73 0.27
CA ASN A 140 -4.76 -6.54 -0.90
C ASN A 140 -5.33 -5.11 -0.96
N VAL A 141 -5.75 -4.53 0.18
CA VAL A 141 -6.32 -3.18 0.21
C VAL A 141 -5.27 -2.08 0.05
N CYS A 142 -4.06 -2.30 0.50
CA CYS A 142 -2.96 -1.33 0.35
C CYS A 142 -2.36 -1.32 -1.05
N ARG A 143 -2.59 -2.36 -1.86
CA ARG A 143 -2.02 -2.52 -3.22
C ARG A 143 -0.49 -2.34 -3.33
N VAL A 144 0.22 -2.30 -2.20
CA VAL A 144 1.67 -2.07 -2.11
C VAL A 144 2.31 -3.18 -1.25
N GLY A 145 1.66 -4.33 -1.17
CA GLY A 145 2.03 -5.39 -0.25
C GLY A 145 3.50 -5.78 -0.30
N GLY A 146 4.10 -5.97 0.88
CA GLY A 146 5.39 -6.62 1.05
C GLY A 146 6.64 -5.81 0.72
N VAL A 147 6.53 -4.52 0.35
CA VAL A 147 7.70 -3.66 0.16
C VAL A 147 8.23 -3.23 1.53
N THR A 148 9.39 -3.73 1.91
CA THR A 148 10.07 -3.40 3.17
C THR A 148 11.43 -2.79 2.89
N ILE A 149 11.88 -1.81 3.67
CA ILE A 149 13.24 -1.25 3.51
C ILE A 149 14.31 -2.34 3.73
N GLY A 150 14.07 -3.30 4.64
CA GLY A 150 14.95 -4.45 4.85
C GLY A 150 15.18 -5.33 3.62
N GLY A 151 14.29 -5.27 2.63
CA GLY A 151 14.43 -5.93 1.34
C GLY A 151 15.28 -5.17 0.31
N PHE A 152 15.94 -4.07 0.71
CA PHE A 152 16.76 -3.25 -0.18
C PHE A 152 18.21 -3.16 0.28
N ALA A 153 19.11 -3.07 -0.68
CA ALA A 153 20.54 -2.84 -0.49
C ALA A 153 21.01 -1.60 -1.28
N ASN A 154 22.30 -1.33 -1.24
CA ASN A 154 22.94 -0.18 -1.91
C ASN A 154 22.30 1.16 -1.56
N LEU A 155 22.30 1.46 -0.25
CA LEU A 155 21.78 2.72 0.26
C LEU A 155 22.72 3.89 -0.02
N SER A 156 22.13 4.98 -0.49
CA SER A 156 22.76 6.28 -0.60
C SER A 156 21.98 7.33 0.19
N GLU A 157 22.71 8.28 0.80
CA GLU A 157 22.12 9.32 1.61
C GLU A 157 22.30 10.68 0.96
N THR A 158 21.24 11.47 0.94
CA THR A 158 21.27 12.88 0.52
C THR A 158 20.58 13.75 1.56
N LYS A 159 21.25 14.78 2.03
CA LYS A 159 20.63 15.79 2.88
C LYS A 159 19.87 16.78 1.99
N LEU A 160 18.54 16.75 2.06
CA LEU A 160 17.70 17.72 1.36
C LEU A 160 17.63 19.05 2.13
N ASP A 161 17.69 19.01 3.49
CA ASP A 161 17.65 20.15 4.39
C ASP A 161 18.34 19.77 5.71
N LYS A 162 18.55 20.76 6.63
CA LYS A 162 19.15 20.53 7.95
C LYS A 162 18.49 19.42 8.75
N LYS A 163 17.20 19.16 8.53
CA LYS A 163 16.39 18.19 9.28
C LYS A 163 15.87 17.02 8.43
N VAL A 164 15.95 17.10 7.09
CA VAL A 164 15.43 16.08 6.17
C VAL A 164 16.55 15.28 5.55
N LEU A 165 16.49 13.97 5.73
CA LEU A 165 17.37 12.99 5.13
C LEU A 165 16.59 12.20 4.09
N SER A 166 17.08 12.17 2.87
CA SER A 166 16.61 11.29 1.81
C SER A 166 17.53 10.08 1.71
N ILE A 167 16.95 8.90 1.73
CA ILE A 167 17.65 7.62 1.60
C ILE A 167 17.14 6.94 0.35
N THR A 168 18.04 6.67 -0.57
CA THR A 168 17.72 5.97 -1.83
C THR A 168 18.39 4.61 -1.84
N CYS A 169 17.62 3.57 -2.16
CA CYS A 169 18.06 2.19 -2.26
C CYS A 169 17.81 1.71 -3.69
N THR A 170 18.82 1.13 -4.34
CA THR A 170 18.78 0.79 -5.78
C THR A 170 18.78 -0.70 -6.07
N GLU A 171 18.86 -1.54 -5.04
CA GLU A 171 18.86 -3.00 -5.19
C GLU A 171 17.78 -3.58 -4.29
N ALA A 172 16.81 -4.29 -4.89
CA ALA A 172 15.71 -4.94 -4.20
C ALA A 172 15.90 -6.45 -4.14
N SER A 173 15.50 -7.06 -3.02
CA SER A 173 15.48 -8.52 -2.88
C SER A 173 14.46 -9.17 -3.80
N ASP A 174 14.60 -10.49 -4.01
CA ASP A 174 13.66 -11.24 -4.85
C ASP A 174 12.24 -11.25 -4.25
N GLU A 175 12.12 -11.22 -2.91
CA GLU A 175 10.82 -11.13 -2.22
C GLU A 175 10.12 -9.79 -2.51
N VAL A 176 10.86 -8.68 -2.52
CA VAL A 176 10.32 -7.36 -2.86
C VAL A 176 9.90 -7.33 -4.33
N LYS A 177 10.73 -7.85 -5.24
CA LYS A 177 10.39 -7.93 -6.67
C LYS A 177 9.14 -8.78 -6.91
N GLU A 178 9.02 -9.92 -6.22
CA GLU A 178 7.85 -10.79 -6.33
C GLU A 178 6.58 -10.12 -5.79
N SER A 179 6.68 -9.36 -4.69
CA SER A 179 5.56 -8.58 -4.17
C SER A 179 5.09 -7.52 -5.15
N LEU A 180 6.03 -6.79 -5.78
CA LEU A 180 5.72 -5.79 -6.80
C LEU A 180 5.17 -6.43 -8.09
N ARG A 181 5.66 -7.61 -8.46
CA ARG A 181 5.09 -8.39 -9.56
C ARG A 181 3.63 -8.77 -9.29
N LYS A 182 3.33 -9.28 -8.10
CA LYS A 182 1.95 -9.61 -7.69
C LYS A 182 1.05 -8.38 -7.70
N MET A 183 1.55 -7.26 -7.22
CA MET A 183 0.84 -5.98 -7.28
C MET A 183 0.48 -5.63 -8.73
N MET A 184 1.43 -5.69 -9.67
CA MET A 184 1.18 -5.41 -11.08
C MET A 184 0.12 -6.37 -11.65
N VAL A 185 0.23 -7.67 -11.39
CA VAL A 185 -0.73 -8.67 -11.86
C VAL A 185 -2.14 -8.40 -11.32
N SER A 186 -2.27 -7.98 -10.05
CA SER A 186 -3.57 -7.71 -9.43
C SER A 186 -4.32 -6.52 -10.04
N PHE A 187 -3.63 -5.60 -10.67
CA PHE A 187 -4.27 -4.49 -11.38
C PHE A 187 -4.96 -4.91 -12.69
N PHE A 188 -4.60 -6.04 -13.27
CA PHE A 188 -5.05 -6.42 -14.62
C PHE A 188 -6.09 -7.56 -14.65
N GLU A 189 -6.53 -8.08 -13.52
CA GLU A 189 -7.63 -9.06 -13.40
C GLU A 189 -7.64 -10.16 -14.47
N GLY A 190 -6.46 -10.74 -14.77
CA GLY A 190 -6.33 -11.86 -15.69
C GLY A 190 -6.06 -11.50 -17.16
N SER A 191 -6.04 -10.22 -17.54
CA SER A 191 -5.60 -9.79 -18.88
C SER A 191 -4.07 -9.76 -19.05
N LEU A 192 -3.33 -9.82 -17.95
CA LEU A 192 -1.89 -9.86 -17.95
C LEU A 192 -1.37 -11.30 -17.93
N GLU A 193 -0.71 -11.74 -19.00
CA GLU A 193 -0.13 -13.09 -19.09
C GLU A 193 1.12 -13.22 -18.23
N ARG A 194 1.94 -12.17 -18.17
CA ARG A 194 3.21 -12.17 -17.44
C ARG A 194 3.63 -10.76 -17.05
N ALA A 195 4.23 -10.64 -15.87
CA ALA A 195 4.97 -9.44 -15.43
C ALA A 195 6.35 -9.83 -14.94
N VAL A 196 7.38 -9.08 -15.35
CA VAL A 196 8.77 -9.21 -14.88
C VAL A 196 9.22 -7.87 -14.34
N VAL A 197 9.75 -7.85 -13.12
CA VAL A 197 10.30 -6.65 -12.49
C VAL A 197 11.78 -6.54 -12.86
N ASN A 198 12.12 -5.54 -13.65
CA ASN A 198 13.49 -5.32 -14.16
C ASN A 198 14.35 -4.54 -13.17
N SER A 199 13.81 -3.45 -12.60
CA SER A 199 14.51 -2.62 -11.62
C SER A 199 13.55 -2.03 -10.61
N VAL A 200 14.06 -1.80 -9.39
CA VAL A 200 13.32 -1.17 -8.31
C VAL A 200 14.22 -0.17 -7.61
N ILE A 201 13.70 1.03 -7.40
CA ILE A 201 14.36 2.08 -6.62
C ILE A 201 13.39 2.51 -5.51
N LEU A 202 13.83 2.43 -4.26
CA LEU A 202 13.12 2.98 -3.12
C LEU A 202 13.77 4.29 -2.67
N THR A 203 13.00 5.33 -2.53
CA THR A 203 13.43 6.59 -1.90
C THR A 203 12.56 6.89 -0.69
N VAL A 204 13.20 7.09 0.47
CA VAL A 204 12.50 7.38 1.74
C VAL A 204 12.99 8.70 2.30
N ASN A 205 12.08 9.59 2.66
CA ASN A 205 12.39 10.85 3.31
C ASN A 205 12.07 10.78 4.81
N VAL A 206 13.09 11.03 5.63
CA VAL A 206 13.00 11.02 7.10
C VAL A 206 13.25 12.42 7.64
N LYS A 207 12.30 12.96 8.42
CA LYS A 207 12.41 14.25 9.09
C LYS A 207 12.17 14.08 10.59
N ASN A 208 13.09 14.58 11.41
CA ASN A 208 12.99 14.48 12.87
C ASN A 208 12.75 13.04 13.37
N ASN A 209 13.44 12.06 12.79
CA ASN A 209 13.26 10.62 13.04
C ASN A 209 11.84 10.10 12.77
N ARG A 210 11.14 10.64 11.80
CA ARG A 210 9.82 10.19 11.34
C ARG A 210 9.83 10.06 9.84
N TYR A 211 9.23 9.01 9.33
CA TYR A 211 8.97 8.89 7.90
C TYR A 211 7.99 9.98 7.47
N GLN A 212 8.27 10.61 6.33
CA GLN A 212 7.39 11.61 5.74
C GLN A 212 6.80 11.10 4.44
N THR A 213 7.67 10.64 3.56
CA THR A 213 7.28 10.07 2.27
C THR A 213 8.14 8.85 1.96
N ALA A 214 7.57 7.93 1.20
CA ALA A 214 8.32 6.90 0.52
C ALA A 214 7.85 6.83 -0.93
N THR A 215 8.79 6.63 -1.85
CA THR A 215 8.49 6.46 -3.28
C THR A 215 9.18 5.19 -3.75
N VAL A 216 8.42 4.30 -4.38
CA VAL A 216 8.93 3.09 -5.03
C VAL A 216 8.79 3.28 -6.52
N TYR A 217 9.90 3.32 -7.24
CA TYR A 217 9.94 3.34 -8.69
C TYR A 217 10.31 1.95 -9.22
N CYS A 218 9.50 1.44 -10.13
CA CYS A 218 9.67 0.09 -10.70
C CYS A 218 9.59 0.14 -12.22
N ASN A 219 10.48 -0.61 -12.89
CA ASN A 219 10.33 -0.91 -14.29
C ASN A 219 9.91 -2.37 -14.47
N TYR A 220 8.92 -2.56 -15.33
CA TYR A 220 8.35 -3.85 -15.66
C TYR A 220 8.43 -4.13 -17.15
N ASP A 221 8.58 -5.41 -17.51
CA ASP A 221 8.14 -5.93 -18.78
C ASP A 221 6.85 -6.70 -18.56
N VAL A 222 5.77 -6.26 -19.20
CA VAL A 222 4.44 -6.89 -19.10
C VAL A 222 4.08 -7.52 -20.44
N THR A 223 3.45 -8.71 -20.41
CA THR A 223 3.00 -9.41 -21.61
C THR A 223 1.49 -9.39 -21.65
N ILE A 224 0.92 -8.81 -22.69
CA ILE A 224 -0.51 -8.70 -22.97
C ILE A 224 -0.72 -9.18 -24.41
N ASP A 225 -1.61 -10.14 -24.62
CA ASP A 225 -1.91 -10.73 -25.94
C ASP A 225 -0.64 -11.16 -26.71
N GLY A 226 0.32 -11.77 -25.99
CA GLY A 226 1.60 -12.26 -26.55
C GLY A 226 2.62 -11.17 -26.90
N LYS A 227 2.30 -9.88 -26.75
CA LYS A 227 3.21 -8.76 -26.97
C LYS A 227 3.82 -8.27 -25.65
N VAL A 228 5.13 -7.98 -25.66
CA VAL A 228 5.85 -7.47 -24.48
C VAL A 228 5.90 -5.94 -24.55
N TYR A 229 5.54 -5.30 -23.45
CA TYR A 229 5.54 -3.86 -23.27
C TYR A 229 6.41 -3.47 -22.09
N SER A 230 7.12 -2.36 -22.19
CA SER A 230 7.90 -1.78 -21.10
C SER A 230 7.05 -0.72 -20.38
N VAL A 231 6.88 -0.89 -19.07
CA VAL A 231 6.06 -0.03 -18.23
C VAL A 231 6.83 0.36 -16.98
N SER A 232 6.80 1.64 -16.61
CA SER A 232 7.27 2.07 -15.29
C SER A 232 6.09 2.41 -14.40
N ALA A 233 6.22 2.08 -13.12
CA ALA A 233 5.27 2.46 -12.08
C ALA A 233 5.97 3.22 -10.95
N THR A 234 5.37 4.31 -10.52
CA THR A 234 5.80 5.10 -9.36
C THR A 234 4.73 5.04 -8.29
N VAL A 235 5.03 4.37 -7.19
CA VAL A 235 4.15 4.31 -6.02
C VAL A 235 4.58 5.39 -5.04
N ASN A 236 3.73 6.36 -4.82
CA ASN A 236 3.95 7.45 -3.88
C ASN A 236 3.19 7.20 -2.59
N MET A 237 3.88 7.36 -1.46
CA MET A 237 3.33 7.19 -0.12
C MET A 237 3.63 8.42 0.72
N GLU A 238 2.60 9.01 1.31
CA GLU A 238 2.71 10.10 2.27
C GLU A 238 2.28 9.61 3.65
N LEU A 239 3.13 9.84 4.67
CA LEU A 239 2.88 9.40 6.03
C LEU A 239 2.59 10.59 6.94
N SER A 240 1.54 10.45 7.75
CA SER A 240 1.15 11.40 8.79
C SER A 240 0.91 10.66 10.11
N PHE A 241 1.25 11.27 11.25
CA PHE A 241 1.17 10.68 12.58
C PHE A 241 0.30 11.53 13.49
N GLY A 242 -0.57 10.90 14.26
CA GLY A 242 -1.41 11.59 15.23
C GLY A 242 -2.49 10.70 15.85
N GLU A 243 -3.00 11.10 17.01
CA GLU A 243 -4.08 10.39 17.70
C GLU A 243 -5.40 10.39 16.91
N GLU A 244 -5.57 11.31 15.97
CA GLU A 244 -6.69 11.40 15.04
C GLU A 244 -6.73 10.22 14.06
N TYR A 245 -5.64 9.49 13.91
CA TYR A 245 -5.53 8.32 13.03
C TYR A 245 -5.84 6.98 13.73
N ARG A 246 -6.32 7.02 14.97
CA ARG A 246 -6.82 5.81 15.64
C ARG A 246 -7.98 5.18 14.90
N VAL A 247 -8.03 3.86 14.97
CA VAL A 247 -9.03 3.05 14.27
C VAL A 247 -10.11 2.62 15.26
N TYR A 248 -11.36 2.94 14.94
CA TYR A 248 -12.52 2.64 15.77
C TYR A 248 -13.53 1.77 15.02
N THR A 249 -14.28 0.97 15.80
CA THR A 249 -15.43 0.23 15.27
C THR A 249 -16.46 1.20 14.67
N PRO A 250 -17.07 0.87 13.52
CA PRO A 250 -18.13 1.69 12.94
C PRO A 250 -19.26 1.94 13.96
N THR A 251 -19.71 3.18 14.05
CA THR A 251 -20.78 3.56 15.00
C THR A 251 -22.13 2.91 14.70
N ASP A 252 -22.31 2.47 13.45
CA ASP A 252 -23.51 1.78 12.96
C ASP A 252 -23.24 0.30 12.62
N ALA A 253 -22.29 -0.34 13.32
CA ALA A 253 -21.90 -1.74 13.10
C ALA A 253 -23.10 -2.71 13.08
N THR A 254 -24.21 -2.41 13.76
CA THR A 254 -25.45 -3.19 13.74
C THR A 254 -26.17 -3.22 12.39
N ARG A 255 -25.77 -2.37 11.43
CA ARG A 255 -26.33 -2.31 10.07
C ARG A 255 -25.57 -3.16 9.07
N TYR A 256 -24.50 -3.81 9.50
CA TYR A 256 -23.68 -4.66 8.64
C TYR A 256 -24.20 -6.08 8.64
N SER A 257 -24.26 -6.69 7.45
CA SER A 257 -24.63 -8.10 7.27
C SER A 257 -23.39 -9.00 7.35
N ILE A 258 -23.53 -10.16 7.96
CA ILE A 258 -22.41 -11.12 8.02
C ILE A 258 -22.19 -11.74 6.63
N LEU A 259 -20.91 -11.90 6.25
CA LEU A 259 -20.46 -12.63 5.08
C LEU A 259 -19.43 -13.68 5.50
N ASP A 260 -19.33 -14.74 4.71
CA ASP A 260 -18.22 -15.68 4.83
C ASP A 260 -16.88 -15.00 4.41
N PRO A 261 -15.74 -15.38 5.01
CA PRO A 261 -14.44 -14.78 4.67
C PRO A 261 -14.10 -14.84 3.17
N GLU A 262 -14.48 -15.91 2.49
CA GLU A 262 -14.24 -16.11 1.04
C GLU A 262 -14.97 -15.05 0.18
N ASP A 263 -16.18 -14.64 0.59
CA ASP A 263 -16.98 -13.62 -0.10
C ASP A 263 -16.60 -12.19 0.32
N PHE A 264 -15.89 -12.06 1.43
CA PHE A 264 -15.50 -10.77 2.02
C PHE A 264 -14.16 -10.29 1.51
N LEU A 265 -13.19 -11.18 1.35
CA LEU A 265 -11.84 -10.83 0.92
C LEU A 265 -11.85 -10.39 -0.56
N PRO A 266 -11.10 -9.34 -0.94
CA PRO A 266 -10.91 -9.01 -2.34
C PRO A 266 -10.15 -10.15 -3.05
N LEU A 267 -10.60 -10.48 -4.25
CA LEU A 267 -10.00 -11.51 -5.11
C LEU A 267 -8.58 -11.17 -5.53
#